data_b9352db57abc3159f9d05b398ec62a47
#
_entry.id   b9352db57abc3159f9d05b398ec62a47
#
_cell.length_a   1.000
_cell.length_b   1.000
_cell.length_c   1.000
_cell.angle_alpha   90.00
_cell.angle_beta   90.00
_cell.angle_gamma   90.00
#
_symmetry.space_group_name_H-M   'P 1'
#
loop_
_entity.id
_entity.type
_entity.pdbx_description
1 polymer ?
#
loop_
_entity_poly.entity_id
_entity_poly.type
_entity_poly.pdbx_seq_one_letter_code
_entity_poly.pdbx_strand_id
1 'polypeptide(L)'
;KTKRNYLDLEIKDIGLKVKFTLPKKIDFENYKGNTLIRILDNNLSFEFIIDDKIKIFNSNFRNDKIKTSFNGLIQYKPFLNFDLIFNIRNLDKKIIKNNLVKLLKNKDFFKKINGKFKLNYPVKNVKKNQFLEKLLLNFNLENGEVFFEKSSIIFKGGNVIFNAFTSEYKEVKKLNLIPFTDFNILC
;
A
#
# COMPACT_ATOMS: atom_id res chain seq x y z
N LYS A 1 4.72 -29.55 -24.05
CA LYS A 1 3.98 -29.31 -22.76
C LYS A 1 4.96 -28.67 -21.77
N THR A 2 4.92 -27.39 -21.58
CA THR A 2 5.75 -26.68 -20.59
C THR A 2 5.26 -27.07 -19.20
N LYS A 3 6.05 -27.84 -18.43
CA LYS A 3 5.80 -28.08 -17.02
C LYS A 3 5.80 -26.70 -16.31
N ARG A 4 4.64 -26.28 -15.82
CA ARG A 4 4.56 -25.11 -14.96
C ARG A 4 5.10 -25.54 -13.60
N ASN A 5 6.30 -25.09 -13.26
CA ASN A 5 6.83 -25.28 -11.93
C ASN A 5 6.12 -24.29 -11.00
N TYR A 6 5.39 -24.78 -10.03
CA TYR A 6 4.75 -23.96 -9.01
C TYR A 6 4.97 -24.59 -7.64
N LEU A 7 5.04 -23.74 -6.65
CA LEU A 7 5.04 -24.10 -5.25
C LEU A 7 3.63 -23.84 -4.71
N ASP A 8 3.00 -24.88 -4.16
CA ASP A 8 1.76 -24.76 -3.39
C ASP A 8 2.07 -24.99 -1.92
N LEU A 9 1.80 -24.00 -1.08
CA LEU A 9 1.89 -24.08 0.38
C LEU A 9 0.50 -23.91 0.97
N GLU A 10 0.07 -24.83 1.80
CA GLU A 10 -1.17 -24.72 2.54
C GLU A 10 -0.91 -24.94 4.03
N ILE A 11 -1.33 -23.97 4.86
CA ILE A 11 -1.33 -24.07 6.32
C ILE A 11 -2.79 -23.97 6.77
N LYS A 12 -3.41 -25.13 7.09
CA LYS A 12 -4.84 -25.25 7.37
C LYS A 12 -5.28 -24.48 8.61
N ASP A 13 -4.47 -24.50 9.66
CA ASP A 13 -4.80 -23.90 10.96
C ASP A 13 -5.05 -22.39 10.89
N ILE A 14 -4.41 -21.71 9.97
CA ILE A 14 -4.57 -20.27 9.73
C ILE A 14 -5.27 -19.94 8.41
N GLY A 15 -5.75 -20.95 7.69
CA GLY A 15 -6.40 -20.76 6.39
C GLY A 15 -5.51 -20.14 5.32
N LEU A 16 -4.19 -20.33 5.41
CA LEU A 16 -3.23 -19.77 4.46
C LEU A 16 -3.04 -20.72 3.28
N LYS A 17 -3.21 -20.19 2.08
CA LYS A 17 -2.84 -20.85 0.82
C LYS A 17 -1.97 -19.91 0.00
N VAL A 18 -0.79 -20.36 -0.36
CA VAL A 18 0.13 -19.64 -1.24
C VAL A 18 0.39 -20.48 -2.45
N LYS A 19 0.05 -19.97 -3.62
CA LYS A 19 0.42 -20.53 -4.90
C LYS A 19 1.42 -19.62 -5.58
N PHE A 20 2.64 -20.07 -5.67
CA PHE A 20 3.73 -19.34 -6.28
C PHE A 20 4.16 -20.07 -7.55
N THR A 21 4.02 -19.42 -8.69
CA THR A 21 4.54 -19.95 -9.94
C THR A 21 6.01 -19.58 -10.01
N LEU A 22 6.87 -20.58 -10.07
CA LEU A 22 8.30 -20.37 -10.17
C LEU A 22 8.62 -19.50 -11.37
N PRO A 23 9.55 -18.55 -11.22
CA PRO A 23 9.89 -17.63 -12.27
C PRO A 23 10.36 -18.38 -13.51
N LYS A 24 9.78 -18.06 -14.64
CA LYS A 24 10.29 -18.50 -15.93
C LYS A 24 11.32 -17.50 -16.39
N LYS A 25 12.48 -17.99 -16.77
CA LYS A 25 13.51 -17.15 -17.40
C LYS A 25 12.97 -16.55 -18.68
N ILE A 26 13.02 -15.22 -18.80
CA ILE A 26 12.59 -14.49 -19.99
C ILE A 26 13.80 -14.21 -20.88
N ASP A 27 14.91 -13.81 -20.25
CA ASP A 27 16.20 -13.55 -20.87
C ASP A 27 17.33 -13.92 -19.89
N PHE A 28 18.58 -13.51 -20.17
CA PHE A 28 19.74 -13.91 -19.38
C PHE A 28 19.67 -13.45 -17.91
N GLU A 29 18.95 -12.35 -17.59
CA GLU A 29 18.96 -11.72 -16.25
C GLU A 29 17.57 -11.64 -15.60
N ASN A 30 16.48 -11.78 -16.39
CA ASN A 30 15.14 -11.54 -15.92
C ASN A 30 14.31 -12.80 -15.76
N TYR A 31 13.62 -12.89 -14.62
CA TYR A 31 12.68 -13.98 -14.31
C TYR A 31 11.28 -13.42 -14.07
N LYS A 32 10.30 -13.89 -14.80
CA LYS A 32 8.89 -13.53 -14.61
C LYS A 32 8.12 -14.63 -13.90
N GLY A 33 7.34 -14.23 -12.89
CA GLY A 33 6.48 -15.14 -12.16
C GLY A 33 5.17 -14.49 -11.74
N ASN A 34 4.32 -15.26 -11.07
CA ASN A 34 3.13 -14.77 -10.44
C ASN A 34 2.90 -15.42 -9.07
N THR A 35 2.16 -14.74 -8.21
CA THR A 35 1.85 -15.19 -6.87
C THR A 35 0.37 -15.03 -6.61
N LEU A 36 -0.23 -16.03 -5.98
CA LEU A 36 -1.56 -15.98 -5.40
C LEU A 36 -1.47 -16.38 -3.94
N ILE A 37 -1.87 -15.47 -3.06
CA ILE A 37 -1.92 -15.69 -1.61
C ILE A 37 -3.36 -15.56 -1.17
N ARG A 38 -3.84 -16.54 -0.42
CA ARG A 38 -5.14 -16.50 0.26
C ARG A 38 -4.91 -16.73 1.74
N ILE A 39 -5.45 -15.88 2.56
CA ILE A 39 -5.44 -16.03 4.00
C ILE A 39 -6.79 -15.58 4.56
N LEU A 40 -7.57 -16.53 5.08
CA LEU A 40 -8.97 -16.30 5.44
C LEU A 40 -9.72 -15.64 4.24
N ASP A 41 -10.37 -14.50 4.49
CA ASP A 41 -11.12 -13.75 3.47
C ASP A 41 -10.24 -12.83 2.60
N ASN A 42 -8.93 -12.80 2.85
CA ASN A 42 -8.02 -11.95 2.10
C ASN A 42 -7.44 -12.70 0.91
N ASN A 43 -7.52 -12.08 -0.26
CA ASN A 43 -6.96 -12.60 -1.50
C ASN A 43 -5.99 -11.57 -2.07
N LEU A 44 -4.76 -11.98 -2.30
CA LEU A 44 -3.70 -11.20 -2.92
C LEU A 44 -3.16 -11.94 -4.13
N SER A 45 -3.09 -11.26 -5.26
CA SER A 45 -2.42 -11.77 -6.45
C SER A 45 -1.57 -10.68 -7.08
N PHE A 46 -0.45 -11.05 -7.66
CA PHE A 46 0.39 -10.13 -8.42
C PHE A 46 1.30 -10.90 -9.39
N GLU A 47 1.71 -10.22 -10.44
CA GLU A 47 2.81 -10.63 -11.30
C GLU A 47 4.08 -9.89 -10.89
N PHE A 48 5.22 -10.49 -11.13
CA PHE A 48 6.50 -9.87 -10.83
C PHE A 48 7.58 -10.24 -11.85
N ILE A 49 8.56 -9.36 -11.98
CA ILE A 49 9.84 -9.62 -12.64
C ILE A 49 10.92 -9.44 -11.59
N ILE A 50 11.85 -10.38 -11.55
CA ILE A 50 13.03 -10.35 -10.68
C ILE A 50 14.27 -10.18 -11.56
N ASP A 51 15.03 -9.17 -11.24
CA ASP A 51 16.39 -8.93 -11.67
C ASP A 51 17.24 -8.59 -10.42
N ASP A 52 17.91 -7.44 -10.37
CA ASP A 52 18.51 -6.88 -9.15
C ASP A 52 17.46 -6.39 -8.14
N LYS A 53 16.21 -6.21 -8.58
CA LYS A 53 15.04 -5.78 -7.82
C LYS A 53 13.84 -6.66 -8.19
N ILE A 54 12.78 -6.55 -7.39
CA ILE A 54 11.49 -7.18 -7.72
C ILE A 54 10.53 -6.08 -8.18
N LYS A 55 10.18 -6.11 -9.48
CA LYS A 55 9.16 -5.23 -10.04
C LYS A 55 7.81 -5.93 -9.97
N ILE A 56 6.86 -5.32 -9.25
CA ILE A 56 5.49 -5.83 -9.08
C ILE A 56 4.54 -5.08 -10.01
N PHE A 57 3.66 -5.81 -10.67
CA PHE A 57 2.61 -5.28 -11.54
C PHE A 57 1.41 -6.22 -11.57
N ASN A 58 0.32 -5.80 -12.23
CA ASN A 58 -0.92 -6.57 -12.34
C ASN A 58 -1.42 -7.14 -11.01
N SER A 59 -1.29 -6.35 -9.95
CA SER A 59 -1.68 -6.80 -8.63
C SER A 59 -3.15 -6.54 -8.34
N ASN A 60 -3.70 -7.38 -7.48
CA ASN A 60 -5.04 -7.23 -6.94
C ASN A 60 -5.08 -7.77 -5.51
N PHE A 61 -5.45 -6.91 -4.58
CA PHE A 61 -5.78 -7.30 -3.22
C PHE A 61 -7.27 -7.03 -2.96
N ARG A 62 -7.95 -8.01 -2.42
CA ARG A 62 -9.37 -7.88 -2.08
C ARG A 62 -9.74 -8.68 -0.85
N ASN A 63 -10.60 -8.09 -0.06
CA ASN A 63 -11.44 -8.75 0.94
C ASN A 63 -12.81 -8.05 0.95
N ASP A 64 -13.66 -8.35 1.91
CA ASP A 64 -15.02 -7.78 2.04
C ASP A 64 -15.01 -6.25 2.16
N LYS A 65 -13.93 -5.69 2.67
CA LYS A 65 -13.84 -4.29 3.10
C LYS A 65 -12.95 -3.43 2.21
N ILE A 66 -11.95 -4.04 1.56
CA ILE A 66 -10.95 -3.34 0.76
C ILE A 66 -10.79 -4.02 -0.59
N LYS A 67 -10.76 -3.20 -1.66
CA LYS A 67 -10.28 -3.62 -2.98
C LYS A 67 -9.22 -2.63 -3.42
N THR A 68 -8.02 -3.12 -3.67
CA THR A 68 -6.89 -2.29 -4.10
C THR A 68 -6.04 -3.04 -5.11
N SER A 69 -5.38 -2.28 -5.97
CA SER A 69 -4.25 -2.76 -6.77
C SER A 69 -3.00 -1.99 -6.35
N PHE A 70 -1.85 -2.57 -6.54
CA PHE A 70 -0.58 -1.92 -6.27
C PHE A 70 0.44 -2.30 -7.33
N ASN A 71 1.41 -1.46 -7.53
CA ASN A 71 2.57 -1.71 -8.37
C ASN A 71 3.79 -1.00 -7.78
N GLY A 72 4.95 -1.36 -8.23
CA GLY A 72 6.20 -0.72 -7.82
C GLY A 72 7.36 -1.67 -7.75
N LEU A 73 8.33 -1.29 -6.93
CA LEU A 73 9.61 -1.95 -6.82
C LEU A 73 9.87 -2.39 -5.37
N ILE A 74 10.47 -3.54 -5.21
CA ILE A 74 11.05 -4.01 -3.96
C ILE A 74 12.53 -4.23 -4.21
N GLN A 75 13.35 -3.45 -3.54
CA GLN A 75 14.79 -3.64 -3.49
C GLN A 75 15.10 -4.53 -2.30
N TYR A 76 15.81 -5.63 -2.52
CA TYR A 76 16.12 -6.59 -1.47
C TYR A 76 17.60 -6.62 -1.09
N LYS A 77 18.43 -5.89 -1.83
CA LYS A 77 19.87 -5.72 -1.56
C LYS A 77 20.24 -4.24 -1.66
N PRO A 78 21.17 -3.74 -0.82
CA PRO A 78 21.74 -4.39 0.38
C PRO A 78 20.75 -4.47 1.53
N PHE A 79 19.67 -3.65 1.52
CA PHE A 79 18.62 -3.60 2.53
C PHE A 79 17.24 -3.67 1.85
N LEU A 80 16.26 -4.21 2.58
CA LEU A 80 14.89 -4.27 2.12
C LEU A 80 14.28 -2.87 2.07
N ASN A 81 13.91 -2.43 0.86
CA ASN A 81 13.30 -1.13 0.63
C ASN A 81 12.15 -1.25 -0.38
N PHE A 82 11.10 -0.49 -0.17
CA PHE A 82 9.88 -0.52 -0.98
C PHE A 82 9.66 0.82 -1.68
N ASP A 83 9.20 0.77 -2.93
CA ASP A 83 8.64 1.92 -3.66
C ASP A 83 7.33 1.45 -4.30
N LEU A 84 6.22 1.65 -3.58
CA LEU A 84 4.93 1.06 -3.95
C LEU A 84 3.85 2.13 -4.11
N ILE A 85 3.04 1.95 -5.16
CA ILE A 85 1.87 2.79 -5.45
C ILE A 85 0.62 1.94 -5.28
N PHE A 86 -0.27 2.35 -4.38
CA PHE A 86 -1.55 1.70 -4.12
C PHE A 86 -2.71 2.48 -4.73
N ASN A 87 -3.54 1.81 -5.52
CA ASN A 87 -4.77 2.36 -6.07
C ASN A 87 -5.96 1.69 -5.41
N ILE A 88 -6.57 2.35 -4.46
CA ILE A 88 -7.70 1.84 -3.70
C ILE A 88 -8.97 2.05 -4.50
N ARG A 89 -9.72 0.97 -4.76
CA ARG A 89 -10.98 1.00 -5.50
C ARG A 89 -12.20 1.02 -4.58
N ASN A 90 -12.07 0.37 -3.44
CA ASN A 90 -13.10 0.35 -2.41
C ASN A 90 -12.44 0.30 -1.03
N LEU A 91 -12.99 1.04 -0.09
CA LEU A 91 -12.52 1.10 1.28
C LEU A 91 -13.71 1.33 2.22
N ASP A 92 -13.93 0.40 3.14
CA ASP A 92 -14.91 0.61 4.21
C ASP A 92 -14.39 1.69 5.18
N LYS A 93 -15.18 2.75 5.35
CA LYS A 93 -14.83 3.91 6.20
C LYS A 93 -14.54 3.53 7.66
N LYS A 94 -15.16 2.46 8.16
CA LYS A 94 -14.93 1.97 9.53
C LYS A 94 -13.51 1.46 9.73
N ILE A 95 -12.88 0.93 8.67
CA ILE A 95 -11.49 0.47 8.73
C ILE A 95 -10.53 1.63 8.96
N ILE A 96 -10.74 2.77 8.29
CA ILE A 96 -9.86 3.93 8.42
C ILE A 96 -9.80 4.33 9.90
N LYS A 97 -10.96 4.46 10.55
CA LYS A 97 -11.03 4.91 11.94
C LYS A 97 -10.39 3.93 12.93
N ASN A 98 -10.61 2.62 12.75
CA ASN A 98 -10.24 1.62 13.76
C ASN A 98 -8.84 1.03 13.57
N ASN A 99 -8.37 0.92 12.32
CA ASN A 99 -7.13 0.22 12.02
C ASN A 99 -5.95 1.15 11.76
N LEU A 100 -6.18 2.37 11.29
CA LEU A 100 -5.08 3.31 11.08
C LEU A 100 -4.38 3.66 12.40
N VAL A 101 -5.16 3.87 13.46
CA VAL A 101 -4.63 4.11 14.81
C VAL A 101 -3.90 2.87 15.34
N LYS A 102 -4.45 1.67 15.14
CA LYS A 102 -3.79 0.43 15.57
C LYS A 102 -2.49 0.16 14.78
N LEU A 103 -2.51 0.46 13.48
CA LEU A 103 -1.35 0.31 12.61
C LEU A 103 -0.22 1.27 13.04
N LEU A 104 -0.54 2.53 13.30
CA LEU A 104 0.42 3.52 13.80
C LEU A 104 0.99 3.19 15.19
N LYS A 105 0.26 2.41 15.99
CA LYS A 105 0.72 1.95 17.31
C LYS A 105 1.68 0.74 17.23
N ASN A 106 1.73 0.02 16.10
CA ASN A 106 2.58 -1.15 15.96
C ASN A 106 4.01 -0.74 15.53
N LYS A 107 4.78 -0.27 16.51
CA LYS A 107 6.15 0.24 16.33
C LYS A 107 7.09 -0.78 15.69
N ASP A 108 6.99 -2.04 16.09
CA ASP A 108 7.93 -3.08 15.67
C ASP A 108 7.76 -3.47 14.19
N PHE A 109 6.54 -3.38 13.68
CA PHE A 109 6.27 -3.60 12.26
C PHE A 109 6.90 -2.52 11.40
N PHE A 110 6.72 -1.24 11.76
CA PHE A 110 7.23 -0.11 10.97
C PHE A 110 8.75 0.03 11.04
N LYS A 111 9.40 -0.38 12.13
CA LYS A 111 10.87 -0.38 12.24
C LYS A 111 11.55 -1.32 11.25
N LYS A 112 10.82 -2.32 10.74
CA LYS A 112 11.33 -3.34 9.80
C LYS A 112 11.07 -3.01 8.34
N ILE A 113 10.31 -1.95 8.07
CA ILE A 113 9.90 -1.56 6.72
C ILE A 113 10.43 -0.17 6.42
N ASN A 114 11.27 -0.06 5.40
CA ASN A 114 11.67 1.22 4.84
C ASN A 114 11.11 1.35 3.43
N GLY A 115 10.77 2.56 3.01
CA GLY A 115 10.35 2.78 1.64
C GLY A 115 9.44 3.95 1.42
N LYS A 116 9.13 4.17 0.15
CA LYS A 116 8.24 5.21 -0.36
C LYS A 116 6.91 4.58 -0.76
N PHE A 117 5.83 5.19 -0.33
CA PHE A 117 4.50 4.69 -0.59
C PHE A 117 3.62 5.83 -1.11
N LYS A 118 2.90 5.54 -2.19
CA LYS A 118 1.86 6.42 -2.72
C LYS A 118 0.52 5.70 -2.62
N LEU A 119 -0.47 6.35 -2.07
CA LEU A 119 -1.82 5.84 -1.95
C LEU A 119 -2.78 6.77 -2.68
N ASN A 120 -3.49 6.23 -3.64
CA ASN A 120 -4.49 6.92 -4.43
C ASN A 120 -5.86 6.31 -4.14
N TYR A 121 -6.75 7.09 -3.54
CA TYR A 121 -8.12 6.68 -3.24
C TYR A 121 -9.12 7.66 -3.82
N PRO A 122 -9.64 7.42 -5.05
CA PRO A 122 -10.81 8.14 -5.56
C PRO A 122 -12.05 7.65 -4.80
N VAL A 123 -12.76 8.56 -4.16
CA VAL A 123 -13.99 8.24 -3.44
C VAL A 123 -15.10 8.02 -4.45
N LYS A 124 -15.35 6.78 -4.83
CA LYS A 124 -16.48 6.40 -5.69
C LYS A 124 -17.77 6.38 -4.87
N ASN A 125 -18.90 6.76 -5.50
CA ASN A 125 -20.22 6.84 -4.89
C ASN A 125 -20.35 7.96 -3.85
N VAL A 126 -20.09 9.16 -4.28
CA VAL A 126 -20.42 10.36 -3.54
C VAL A 126 -21.95 10.44 -3.45
N LYS A 127 -22.53 10.02 -2.32
CA LYS A 127 -23.89 10.43 -1.98
C LYS A 127 -23.97 11.93 -2.10
N LYS A 128 -25.13 12.53 -2.50
CA LYS A 128 -25.29 13.98 -2.76
C LYS A 128 -24.62 14.93 -1.74
N ASN A 129 -24.37 14.45 -0.51
CA ASN A 129 -23.77 15.20 0.60
C ASN A 129 -22.31 14.79 0.95
N GLN A 130 -21.60 14.16 0.04
CA GLN A 130 -20.23 13.71 0.32
C GLN A 130 -19.25 14.76 -0.20
N PHE A 131 -18.48 15.40 0.69
CA PHE A 131 -17.53 16.47 0.35
C PHE A 131 -16.20 15.92 -0.20
N LEU A 132 -15.76 14.75 0.26
CA LEU A 132 -14.46 14.17 -0.10
C LEU A 132 -14.54 13.47 -1.48
N GLU A 133 -13.71 13.90 -2.41
CA GLU A 133 -13.61 13.33 -3.77
C GLU A 133 -12.43 12.39 -3.92
N LYS A 134 -11.28 12.75 -3.36
CA LYS A 134 -10.04 11.98 -3.53
C LYS A 134 -9.08 12.18 -2.36
N LEU A 135 -8.37 11.13 -2.02
CA LEU A 135 -7.26 11.17 -1.08
C LEU A 135 -6.00 10.70 -1.80
N LEU A 136 -4.97 11.53 -1.77
CA LEU A 136 -3.63 11.21 -2.28
C LEU A 136 -2.66 11.31 -1.11
N LEU A 137 -2.11 10.19 -0.69
CA LEU A 137 -1.08 10.16 0.35
C LEU A 137 0.24 9.73 -0.27
N ASN A 138 1.25 10.57 -0.13
CA ASN A 138 2.63 10.24 -0.41
C ASN A 138 3.35 10.19 0.93
N PHE A 139 3.91 9.07 1.29
CA PHE A 139 4.60 8.94 2.56
C PHE A 139 5.83 8.03 2.46
N ASN A 140 6.81 8.36 3.24
CA ASN A 140 8.02 7.60 3.45
C ASN A 140 7.98 6.94 4.82
N LEU A 141 8.44 5.70 4.88
CA LEU A 141 8.71 4.98 6.12
C LEU A 141 10.21 4.87 6.27
N GLU A 142 10.76 5.40 7.35
CA GLU A 142 12.18 5.35 7.64
C GLU A 142 12.39 5.07 9.13
N ASN A 143 13.01 3.96 9.46
CA ASN A 143 13.32 3.58 10.85
C ASN A 143 12.12 3.61 11.80
N GLY A 144 10.93 3.30 11.28
CA GLY A 144 9.69 3.30 12.05
C GLY A 144 8.98 4.65 12.16
N GLU A 145 9.52 5.69 11.54
CA GLU A 145 8.87 6.99 11.41
C GLU A 145 8.13 7.10 10.08
N VAL A 146 7.05 7.86 10.08
CA VAL A 146 6.22 8.11 8.90
C VAL A 146 6.30 9.59 8.55
N PHE A 147 6.71 9.90 7.34
CA PHE A 147 6.78 11.26 6.79
C PHE A 147 5.82 11.37 5.61
N PHE A 148 4.80 12.20 5.72
CA PHE A 148 3.91 12.52 4.62
C PHE A 148 4.43 13.77 3.89
N GLU A 149 4.60 13.67 2.56
CA GLU A 149 5.13 14.73 1.73
C GLU A 149 4.13 15.07 0.61
N LYS A 150 3.74 16.33 0.51
CA LYS A 150 2.82 16.83 -0.52
C LYS A 150 1.59 15.92 -0.68
N SER A 151 1.09 15.41 0.43
CA SER A 151 -0.16 14.65 0.46
C SER A 151 -1.34 15.59 0.28
N SER A 152 -2.42 15.12 -0.33
CA SER A 152 -3.58 15.99 -0.58
C SER A 152 -4.90 15.29 -0.30
N ILE A 153 -5.84 16.11 0.16
CA ILE A 153 -7.26 15.77 0.34
C ILE A 153 -8.05 16.67 -0.59
N ILE A 154 -8.75 16.08 -1.54
CA ILE A 154 -9.52 16.82 -2.56
C ILE A 154 -11.00 16.72 -2.20
N PHE A 155 -11.63 17.88 -2.10
CA PHE A 155 -13.05 18.09 -1.79
C PHE A 155 -13.75 18.70 -3.00
N LYS A 156 -15.09 18.72 -2.98
CA LYS A 156 -15.93 19.34 -4.01
C LYS A 156 -15.67 20.84 -4.24
N GLY A 157 -14.96 21.54 -3.49
CA GLY A 157 -14.76 22.98 -3.61
C GLY A 157 -13.32 23.41 -3.40
N GLY A 158 -12.39 22.47 -3.35
CA GLY A 158 -10.99 22.80 -3.16
C GLY A 158 -10.14 21.61 -2.75
N ASN A 159 -8.88 21.85 -2.51
CA ASN A 159 -7.96 20.86 -2.03
C ASN A 159 -7.15 21.38 -0.84
N VAL A 160 -6.75 20.45 0.01
CA VAL A 160 -5.80 20.71 1.09
C VAL A 160 -4.56 19.89 0.80
N ILE A 161 -3.43 20.57 0.65
CA ILE A 161 -2.11 19.93 0.53
C ILE A 161 -1.43 20.03 1.89
N PHE A 162 -0.80 18.98 2.34
CA PHE A 162 -0.14 18.95 3.63
C PHE A 162 1.10 18.09 3.64
N ASN A 163 2.01 18.44 4.53
CA ASN A 163 3.06 17.57 5.04
C ASN A 163 2.69 17.14 6.46
N ALA A 164 3.08 15.96 6.84
CA ALA A 164 2.90 15.49 8.21
C ALA A 164 4.02 14.52 8.55
N PHE A 165 4.34 14.41 9.81
CA PHE A 165 5.31 13.43 10.28
C PHE A 165 4.92 12.89 11.64
N THR A 166 5.32 11.65 11.90
CA THR A 166 5.20 11.07 13.22
C THR A 166 6.45 11.39 14.02
N SER A 167 6.29 11.84 15.25
CA SER A 167 7.38 11.99 16.22
C SER A 167 7.06 11.20 17.47
N GLU A 168 8.08 10.74 18.16
CA GLU A 168 7.94 10.06 19.45
C GLU A 168 8.27 11.03 20.58
N TYR A 169 7.33 11.20 21.50
CA TYR A 169 7.54 11.97 22.71
C TYR A 169 7.02 11.17 23.90
N LYS A 170 7.89 10.84 24.86
CA LYS A 170 7.55 10.05 26.04
C LYS A 170 6.76 8.79 25.69
N GLU A 171 7.27 7.98 24.77
CA GLU A 171 6.67 6.72 24.29
C GLU A 171 5.33 6.87 23.54
N VAL A 172 4.86 8.08 23.31
CA VAL A 172 3.64 8.36 22.54
C VAL A 172 4.01 8.90 21.16
N LYS A 173 3.57 8.19 20.10
CA LYS A 173 3.68 8.74 18.74
C LYS A 173 2.68 9.86 18.53
N LYS A 174 3.17 11.03 18.16
CA LYS A 174 2.37 12.20 17.76
C LYS A 174 2.42 12.33 16.25
N LEU A 175 1.29 12.70 15.66
CA LEU A 175 1.20 13.11 14.27
C LEU A 175 1.23 14.64 14.22
N ASN A 176 2.28 15.20 13.62
CA ASN A 176 2.40 16.64 13.41
C ASN A 176 1.95 16.94 11.98
N LEU A 177 0.97 17.82 11.84
CA LEU A 177 0.39 18.19 10.55
C LEU A 177 0.79 19.64 10.22
N ILE A 178 1.37 19.83 9.04
CA ILE A 178 1.73 21.14 8.50
C ILE A 178 0.87 21.37 7.24
N PRO A 179 -0.23 22.10 7.33
CA PRO A 179 -1.06 22.38 6.17
C PRO A 179 -0.39 23.40 5.26
N PHE A 180 -0.41 23.14 3.96
CA PHE A 180 -0.17 24.15 2.93
C PHE A 180 -1.55 24.52 2.38
N THR A 181 -2.04 25.71 2.71
CA THR A 181 -3.33 26.18 2.22
C THR A 181 -3.14 26.98 0.95
N ASP A 182 -3.25 26.32 -0.21
CA ASP A 182 -3.68 27.01 -1.42
C ASP A 182 -5.20 26.82 -1.51
N PHE A 183 -5.94 27.69 -0.82
CA PHE A 183 -7.38 27.80 -1.04
C PHE A 183 -7.59 28.55 -2.37
N ASN A 184 -7.62 27.82 -3.47
CA ASN A 184 -8.29 28.31 -4.68
C ASN A 184 -9.79 28.19 -4.43
N ILE A 185 -10.37 29.21 -3.80
CA ILE A 185 -11.82 29.41 -3.80
C ILE A 185 -12.17 29.82 -5.21
N LEU A 186 -12.64 28.86 -6.01
CA LEU A 186 -13.38 29.19 -7.23
C LEU A 186 -14.74 29.72 -6.76
N CYS A 187 -14.87 31.06 -6.77
CA CYS A 187 -16.16 31.73 -6.71
C CYS A 187 -16.97 31.47 -7.99
#